data_59bed8687fb77453a36be8d6e07705e8
#
_entry.id   59bed8687fb77453a36be8d6e07705e8
#
_cell.length_a   1.000
_cell.length_b   1.000
_cell.length_c   1.000
_cell.angle_alpha   90.00
_cell.angle_beta   90.00
_cell.angle_gamma   90.00
#
_symmetry.space_group_name_H-M   'P 1'
#
loop_
_entity.id
_entity.type
_entity.pdbx_description
1 polymer ?
#
loop_
_entity_poly.entity_id
_entity_poly.type
_entity_poly.pdbx_seq_one_letter_code
_entity_poly.pdbx_strand_id
1 'polypeptide(L)'
;MIRKVIEIVDGVARHPAYRLSGPIQFELCEGEQIVIIGPNGSGKTMLVNTITGRYPLLLNEVKYDFGQYSHRMVCENMHYMAFRDSYGDHDSNYYYQQRWHSQDVESSPLVRDVLPMADDEDTESLYKDFAVDALLDKQMVMLSSGELRRLQIVKALLLNPRVLIMDNPYIGLDADTRGQLTRLLKRLIEERGLQLILVVSREEDIPDFVTHVVPVNNRTIGGKIERRHLTEKYLSELCETSTQLGRLPQNVDNSILYSNSVDESSLIALHDVTLRYGSHTIFEHLSWDVKRGERWALH
;
A
#
# COMPACT_ATOMS: atom_id res chain seq x y z
N MET A 1 -33.15 6.68 -4.60
CA MET A 1 -31.95 6.51 -5.45
C MET A 1 -30.74 6.47 -4.53
N ILE A 2 -29.84 5.51 -4.71
CA ILE A 2 -28.57 5.47 -3.97
C ILE A 2 -27.70 6.62 -4.47
N ARG A 3 -27.13 7.40 -3.56
CA ARG A 3 -26.27 8.55 -3.88
C ARG A 3 -24.95 8.06 -4.50
N LYS A 4 -24.56 8.66 -5.61
CA LYS A 4 -23.25 8.44 -6.22
C LYS A 4 -22.25 9.42 -5.61
N VAL A 5 -21.31 8.90 -4.84
CA VAL A 5 -20.29 9.70 -4.14
C VAL A 5 -19.22 10.17 -5.12
N ILE A 6 -18.85 9.32 -6.08
CA ILE A 6 -17.92 9.64 -7.16
C ILE A 6 -18.48 9.07 -8.45
N GLU A 7 -18.52 9.85 -9.52
CA GLU A 7 -18.95 9.41 -10.84
C GLU A 7 -18.05 9.96 -11.93
N ILE A 8 -17.60 9.07 -12.82
CA ILE A 8 -16.91 9.41 -14.06
C ILE A 8 -17.64 8.71 -15.19
N VAL A 9 -18.12 9.48 -16.16
CA VAL A 9 -18.81 8.97 -17.35
C VAL A 9 -18.01 9.39 -18.57
N ASP A 10 -17.55 8.41 -19.36
CA ASP A 10 -16.76 8.62 -20.58
C ASP A 10 -15.53 9.53 -20.38
N GLY A 11 -14.86 9.39 -19.23
CA GLY A 11 -13.70 10.21 -18.87
C GLY A 11 -12.48 9.87 -19.71
N VAL A 12 -11.82 10.89 -20.25
CA VAL A 12 -10.54 10.74 -20.98
C VAL A 12 -9.53 11.70 -20.38
N ALA A 13 -8.39 11.21 -19.91
CA ALA A 13 -7.35 12.06 -19.34
C ALA A 13 -6.82 13.06 -20.39
N ARG A 14 -6.65 14.32 -19.97
CA ARG A 14 -6.18 15.40 -20.86
C ARG A 14 -4.81 15.07 -21.45
N HIS A 15 -3.87 14.69 -20.59
CA HIS A 15 -2.51 14.40 -21.05
C HIS A 15 -2.42 12.99 -21.65
N PRO A 16 -1.91 12.82 -22.88
CA PRO A 16 -1.88 11.53 -23.58
C PRO A 16 -1.16 10.41 -22.82
N ALA A 17 -0.06 10.73 -22.10
CA ALA A 17 0.71 9.76 -21.35
C ALA A 17 -0.09 9.09 -20.21
N TYR A 18 -1.15 9.74 -19.72
CA TYR A 18 -2.00 9.28 -18.61
C TYR A 18 -3.32 8.69 -19.07
N ARG A 19 -3.54 8.55 -20.40
CA ARG A 19 -4.74 7.94 -20.95
C ARG A 19 -4.76 6.44 -20.71
N LEU A 20 -5.91 5.97 -20.32
CA LEU A 20 -6.24 4.57 -20.35
C LEU A 20 -6.65 4.16 -21.77
N SER A 21 -6.75 2.87 -22.07
CA SER A 21 -7.01 2.36 -23.42
C SER A 21 -8.43 2.66 -23.94
N GLY A 22 -9.32 3.06 -23.07
CA GLY A 22 -10.70 3.46 -23.39
C GLY A 22 -11.19 4.56 -22.47
N PRO A 23 -12.42 5.07 -22.72
CA PRO A 23 -13.05 6.03 -21.84
C PRO A 23 -13.29 5.40 -20.45
N ILE A 24 -13.10 6.22 -19.41
CA ILE A 24 -13.25 5.80 -18.03
C ILE A 24 -14.72 5.80 -17.66
N GLN A 25 -15.21 4.64 -17.21
CA GLN A 25 -16.48 4.48 -16.52
C GLN A 25 -16.18 4.06 -15.09
N PHE A 26 -16.51 4.91 -14.13
CA PHE A 26 -16.28 4.60 -12.73
C PHE A 26 -17.36 5.23 -11.87
N GLU A 27 -17.87 4.48 -10.92
CA GLU A 27 -18.77 5.02 -9.90
C GLU A 27 -18.51 4.38 -8.54
N LEU A 28 -18.58 5.21 -7.51
CA LEU A 28 -18.63 4.81 -6.10
C LEU A 28 -19.96 5.28 -5.55
N CYS A 29 -20.82 4.36 -5.12
CA CYS A 29 -22.06 4.68 -4.47
C CYS A 29 -21.92 4.66 -2.94
N GLU A 30 -22.81 5.35 -2.25
CA GLU A 30 -22.83 5.40 -0.79
C GLU A 30 -22.94 3.98 -0.18
N GLY A 31 -22.09 3.71 0.81
CA GLY A 31 -22.00 2.41 1.48
C GLY A 31 -21.19 1.34 0.73
N GLU A 32 -20.75 1.59 -0.49
CA GLU A 32 -19.90 0.66 -1.21
C GLU A 32 -18.44 0.73 -0.71
N GLN A 33 -17.81 -0.44 -0.64
CA GLN A 33 -16.37 -0.62 -0.41
C GLN A 33 -15.79 -1.24 -1.67
N ILE A 34 -14.93 -0.52 -2.39
CA ILE A 34 -14.45 -0.93 -3.71
C ILE A 34 -13.00 -1.40 -3.64
N VAL A 35 -12.70 -2.49 -4.36
CA VAL A 35 -11.32 -2.87 -4.69
C VAL A 35 -11.07 -2.64 -6.18
N ILE A 36 -10.00 -1.92 -6.49
CA ILE A 36 -9.41 -1.83 -7.83
C ILE A 36 -8.30 -2.87 -7.90
N ILE A 37 -8.48 -3.90 -8.73
CA ILE A 37 -7.54 -5.03 -8.83
C ILE A 37 -6.95 -5.15 -10.23
N GLY A 38 -5.73 -5.60 -10.28
CA GLY A 38 -5.03 -5.93 -11.53
C GLY A 38 -3.53 -6.01 -11.35
N PRO A 39 -2.80 -6.52 -12.36
CA PRO A 39 -1.35 -6.67 -12.29
C PRO A 39 -0.61 -5.34 -12.15
N ASN A 40 0.64 -5.40 -11.72
CA ASN A 40 1.49 -4.21 -11.67
C ASN A 40 1.66 -3.64 -13.08
N GLY A 41 1.58 -2.30 -13.20
CA GLY A 41 1.64 -1.62 -14.49
C GLY A 41 0.32 -1.62 -15.30
N SER A 42 -0.75 -2.24 -14.81
CA SER A 42 -2.05 -2.33 -15.50
C SER A 42 -2.79 -0.99 -15.67
N GLY A 43 -2.39 0.07 -14.94
CA GLY A 43 -3.05 1.38 -15.00
C GLY A 43 -3.87 1.74 -13.76
N LYS A 44 -3.86 0.95 -12.69
CA LYS A 44 -4.60 1.22 -11.44
C LYS A 44 -4.31 2.60 -10.87
N THR A 45 -3.04 2.95 -10.74
CA THR A 45 -2.62 4.28 -10.23
C THR A 45 -3.05 5.41 -11.16
N MET A 46 -3.14 5.17 -12.49
CA MET A 46 -3.67 6.16 -13.43
C MET A 46 -5.16 6.40 -13.19
N LEU A 47 -5.93 5.33 -12.97
CA LEU A 47 -7.34 5.43 -12.59
C LEU A 47 -7.50 6.20 -11.28
N VAL A 48 -6.74 5.86 -10.24
CA VAL A 48 -6.79 6.55 -8.93
C VAL A 48 -6.44 8.03 -9.07
N ASN A 49 -5.39 8.38 -9.82
CA ASN A 49 -5.03 9.78 -10.05
C ASN A 49 -6.11 10.54 -10.83
N THR A 50 -6.90 9.86 -11.67
CA THR A 50 -8.06 10.45 -12.32
C THR A 50 -9.21 10.61 -11.32
N ILE A 51 -9.52 9.60 -10.53
CA ILE A 51 -10.55 9.65 -9.48
C ILE A 51 -10.27 10.79 -8.48
N THR A 52 -9.01 10.99 -8.11
CA THR A 52 -8.60 12.06 -7.17
C THR A 52 -8.49 13.45 -7.81
N GLY A 53 -8.72 13.57 -9.12
CA GLY A 53 -8.59 14.83 -9.85
C GLY A 53 -7.15 15.27 -10.13
N ARG A 54 -6.13 14.47 -9.74
CA ARG A 54 -4.72 14.75 -10.05
C ARG A 54 -4.45 14.72 -11.55
N TYR A 55 -5.15 13.87 -12.30
CA TYR A 55 -5.13 13.84 -13.75
C TYR A 55 -6.43 14.43 -14.30
N PRO A 56 -6.42 15.69 -14.75
CA PRO A 56 -7.61 16.35 -15.27
C PRO A 56 -8.11 15.66 -16.53
N LEU A 57 -9.43 15.61 -16.68
CA LEU A 57 -10.08 15.08 -17.87
C LEU A 57 -10.08 16.10 -19.01
N LEU A 58 -10.06 15.61 -20.24
CA LEU A 58 -10.17 16.41 -21.47
C LEU A 58 -11.64 16.79 -21.73
N LEU A 59 -12.52 15.81 -21.60
CA LEU A 59 -13.96 15.93 -21.77
C LEU A 59 -14.61 15.32 -20.52
N ASN A 60 -15.73 15.92 -20.13
CA ASN A 60 -16.45 15.59 -18.91
C ASN A 60 -15.63 15.92 -17.63
N GLU A 61 -16.25 15.82 -16.50
CA GLU A 61 -15.65 16.09 -15.20
C GLU A 61 -15.89 14.90 -14.29
N VAL A 62 -15.01 14.73 -13.31
CA VAL A 62 -15.29 13.85 -12.19
C VAL A 62 -16.33 14.54 -11.31
N LYS A 63 -17.47 13.90 -11.12
CA LYS A 63 -18.51 14.41 -10.25
C LYS A 63 -18.33 13.83 -8.85
N TYR A 64 -18.45 14.70 -7.86
CA TYR A 64 -18.35 14.33 -6.45
C TYR A 64 -19.57 14.78 -5.69
N ASP A 65 -20.12 13.90 -4.86
CA ASP A 65 -21.21 14.18 -3.90
C ASP A 65 -20.91 13.49 -2.57
N PHE A 66 -20.19 14.18 -1.69
CA PHE A 66 -19.83 13.66 -0.38
C PHE A 66 -20.93 13.87 0.69
N GLY A 67 -22.10 14.44 0.32
CA GLY A 67 -23.23 14.68 1.19
C GLY A 67 -23.22 16.01 1.89
N GLN A 68 -24.25 16.23 2.75
CA GLN A 68 -24.54 17.54 3.36
C GLN A 68 -23.45 18.04 4.32
N TYR A 69 -22.72 17.13 4.97
CA TYR A 69 -21.67 17.45 5.93
C TYR A 69 -20.26 17.29 5.33
N SER A 70 -20.15 17.44 4.03
CA SER A 70 -18.87 17.37 3.33
C SER A 70 -18.09 18.67 3.47
N HIS A 71 -16.77 18.55 3.48
CA HIS A 71 -15.89 19.70 3.33
C HIS A 71 -16.03 20.32 1.95
N ARG A 72 -15.62 21.58 1.80
CA ARG A 72 -15.79 22.31 0.54
C ARG A 72 -14.93 21.78 -0.59
N MET A 73 -13.70 21.34 -0.27
CA MET A 73 -12.75 20.87 -1.27
C MET A 73 -12.73 19.34 -1.35
N VAL A 74 -12.49 18.82 -2.56
CA VAL A 74 -12.41 17.36 -2.79
C VAL A 74 -11.28 16.73 -1.98
N CYS A 75 -10.11 17.39 -1.89
CA CYS A 75 -8.96 16.89 -1.14
C CYS A 75 -9.18 16.80 0.38
N GLU A 76 -10.17 17.52 0.92
CA GLU A 76 -10.55 17.44 2.34
C GLU A 76 -11.50 16.27 2.61
N ASN A 77 -12.26 15.84 1.60
CA ASN A 77 -13.21 14.73 1.71
C ASN A 77 -12.61 13.40 1.27
N MET A 78 -11.56 13.43 0.45
CA MET A 78 -10.95 12.23 -0.10
C MET A 78 -9.43 12.25 0.11
N HIS A 79 -8.92 11.25 0.81
CA HIS A 79 -7.48 11.12 1.05
C HIS A 79 -6.92 9.90 0.33
N TYR A 80 -5.79 10.08 -0.38
CA TYR A 80 -5.09 9.02 -1.09
C TYR A 80 -3.75 8.71 -0.44
N MET A 81 -3.54 7.45 -0.11
CA MET A 81 -2.33 6.91 0.49
C MET A 81 -1.74 5.84 -0.42
N ALA A 82 -0.49 5.99 -0.81
CA ALA A 82 0.24 4.98 -1.55
C ALA A 82 1.28 4.33 -0.63
N PHE A 83 1.10 3.05 -0.34
CA PHE A 83 2.09 2.25 0.37
C PHE A 83 3.01 1.59 -0.68
N ARG A 84 4.05 2.30 -1.06
CA ARG A 84 5.14 1.76 -1.86
C ARG A 84 6.24 1.29 -0.91
N ASP A 85 7.19 0.50 -1.41
CA ASP A 85 8.38 0.08 -0.65
C ASP A 85 9.28 1.26 -0.24
N SER A 86 9.00 2.46 -0.75
CA SER A 86 9.60 3.71 -0.31
C SER A 86 8.74 4.34 0.78
N TYR A 87 9.34 4.65 1.88
CA TYR A 87 8.73 5.31 3.03
C TYR A 87 8.17 6.71 2.64
N GLY A 88 6.93 6.75 2.10
CA GLY A 88 5.99 7.88 2.03
C GLY A 88 6.41 9.14 1.26
N ASP A 89 5.67 10.20 1.42
CA ASP A 89 5.78 11.55 0.86
C ASP A 89 7.12 12.25 1.18
N HIS A 90 7.36 13.42 0.62
CA HIS A 90 8.62 14.20 0.58
C HIS A 90 9.57 14.11 1.79
N ASP A 91 9.06 13.83 2.99
CA ASP A 91 9.86 13.66 4.20
C ASP A 91 10.52 12.27 4.34
N SER A 92 10.00 11.26 3.68
CA SER A 92 10.43 9.87 3.85
C SER A 92 11.77 9.53 3.20
N ASN A 93 12.14 10.19 2.11
CA ASN A 93 13.45 9.99 1.50
C ASN A 93 14.57 10.42 2.46
N TYR A 94 14.32 11.45 3.25
CA TYR A 94 15.25 11.92 4.26
C TYR A 94 15.42 10.89 5.39
N TYR A 95 14.32 10.36 5.94
CA TYR A 95 14.36 9.35 7.01
C TYR A 95 14.89 8.00 6.56
N TYR A 96 14.64 7.59 5.30
CA TYR A 96 15.20 6.37 4.74
C TYR A 96 16.72 6.46 4.59
N GLN A 97 17.23 7.59 4.13
CA GLN A 97 18.68 7.82 4.03
C GLN A 97 19.34 7.85 5.41
N GLN A 98 18.70 8.47 6.42
CA GLN A 98 19.19 8.46 7.81
C GLN A 98 19.27 7.06 8.42
N ARG A 99 18.34 6.15 8.08
CA ARG A 99 18.36 4.76 8.56
C ARG A 99 19.62 4.01 8.15
N TRP A 100 20.21 4.37 7.02
CA TRP A 100 21.48 3.80 6.55
C TRP A 100 22.71 4.57 7.02
N HIS A 101 22.57 5.83 7.41
CA HIS A 101 23.61 6.66 7.98
C HIS A 101 23.42 6.72 9.50
N SER A 102 23.90 5.71 10.20
CA SER A 102 23.73 5.49 11.65
C SER A 102 24.26 6.62 12.58
N GLN A 103 24.78 7.71 12.03
CA GLN A 103 25.33 8.82 12.80
C GLN A 103 24.32 9.91 13.14
N ASP A 104 23.14 9.96 12.50
CA ASP A 104 22.16 11.05 12.65
C ASP A 104 20.84 10.63 13.32
N VAL A 105 20.85 9.56 14.13
CA VAL A 105 19.64 9.09 14.85
C VAL A 105 19.11 10.16 15.81
N GLU A 106 19.99 11.02 16.34
CA GLU A 106 19.62 12.08 17.29
C GLU A 106 18.72 13.17 16.70
N SER A 107 18.67 13.32 15.36
CA SER A 107 17.87 14.35 14.69
C SER A 107 16.49 13.87 14.21
N SER A 108 16.16 12.57 14.35
CA SER A 108 14.86 12.06 13.95
C SER A 108 13.77 12.49 14.94
N PRO A 109 12.65 13.10 14.47
CA PRO A 109 11.57 13.52 15.35
C PRO A 109 10.91 12.32 16.03
N LEU A 110 10.33 12.56 17.20
CA LEU A 110 9.47 11.60 17.88
C LEU A 110 8.10 11.54 17.17
N VAL A 111 7.41 10.41 17.31
CA VAL A 111 6.06 10.25 16.76
C VAL A 111 5.12 11.34 17.29
N ARG A 112 5.23 11.72 18.57
CA ARG A 112 4.44 12.79 19.17
C ARG A 112 4.65 14.17 18.51
N ASP A 113 5.81 14.41 17.91
CA ASP A 113 6.13 15.70 17.28
C ASP A 113 5.49 15.83 15.89
N VAL A 114 5.09 14.70 15.29
CA VAL A 114 4.48 14.64 13.95
C VAL A 114 2.97 14.34 13.96
N LEU A 115 2.41 14.12 15.14
CA LEU A 115 0.98 13.95 15.36
C LEU A 115 0.42 15.14 16.15
N PRO A 116 -0.84 15.56 15.91
CA PRO A 116 -1.52 16.49 16.79
C PRO A 116 -1.65 15.89 18.20
N MET A 117 -1.73 16.77 19.22
CA MET A 117 -2.07 16.31 20.56
C MET A 117 -3.46 15.67 20.57
N ALA A 118 -3.66 14.67 21.40
CA ALA A 118 -4.97 14.01 21.56
C ALA A 118 -5.82 14.85 22.54
N ASP A 119 -6.33 15.98 22.08
CA ASP A 119 -7.09 16.94 22.90
C ASP A 119 -8.59 16.62 22.95
N ASP A 120 -9.06 15.63 22.18
CA ASP A 120 -10.45 15.17 22.13
C ASP A 120 -10.53 13.65 22.22
N GLU A 121 -11.72 13.15 22.67
CA GLU A 121 -11.98 11.72 22.86
C GLU A 121 -11.85 10.91 21.58
N ASP A 122 -12.20 11.48 20.42
CA ASP A 122 -12.13 10.81 19.12
C ASP A 122 -10.68 10.55 18.72
N THR A 123 -9.80 11.53 18.90
CA THR A 123 -8.37 11.41 18.61
C THR A 123 -7.70 10.43 19.57
N GLU A 124 -8.05 10.49 20.87
CA GLU A 124 -7.53 9.55 21.88
C GLU A 124 -7.96 8.11 21.56
N SER A 125 -9.23 7.90 21.20
CA SER A 125 -9.74 6.60 20.80
C SER A 125 -8.99 6.08 19.57
N LEU A 126 -8.77 6.94 18.57
CA LEU A 126 -8.05 6.57 17.35
C LEU A 126 -6.60 6.13 17.66
N TYR A 127 -5.91 6.84 18.56
CA TYR A 127 -4.54 6.47 18.95
C TYR A 127 -4.50 5.11 19.65
N LYS A 128 -5.45 4.85 20.54
CA LYS A 128 -5.58 3.55 21.22
C LYS A 128 -5.92 2.43 20.25
N ASP A 129 -6.85 2.67 19.35
CA ASP A 129 -7.32 1.68 18.37
C ASP A 129 -6.20 1.19 17.44
N PHE A 130 -5.31 2.09 17.07
CA PHE A 130 -4.16 1.79 16.23
C PHE A 130 -2.89 1.48 17.04
N ALA A 131 -2.97 1.46 18.37
CA ALA A 131 -1.84 1.31 19.27
C ALA A 131 -0.69 2.28 18.93
N VAL A 132 -1.05 3.52 18.58
CA VAL A 132 -0.10 4.60 18.28
C VAL A 132 0.33 5.32 19.55
N ASP A 133 -0.50 5.30 20.59
CA ASP A 133 -0.19 5.77 21.94
C ASP A 133 1.12 5.18 22.48
N ALA A 134 1.35 3.89 22.26
CA ALA A 134 2.59 3.20 22.63
C ALA A 134 3.82 3.61 21.79
N LEU A 135 3.60 4.33 20.69
CA LEU A 135 4.67 4.74 19.78
C LEU A 135 5.10 6.19 19.95
N LEU A 136 4.37 6.99 20.73
CA LEU A 136 4.56 8.45 20.84
C LEU A 136 5.99 8.85 21.21
N ASP A 137 6.66 8.04 22.02
CA ASP A 137 8.04 8.28 22.48
C ASP A 137 9.11 7.65 21.59
N LYS A 138 8.70 6.93 20.54
CA LYS A 138 9.63 6.38 19.57
C LYS A 138 10.04 7.42 18.53
N GLN A 139 11.27 7.34 18.09
CA GLN A 139 11.74 8.09 16.92
C GLN A 139 11.13 7.50 15.63
N MET A 140 10.78 8.35 14.67
CA MET A 140 10.21 7.95 13.39
C MET A 140 11.07 6.89 12.65
N VAL A 141 12.39 7.03 12.72
CA VAL A 141 13.34 6.09 12.09
C VAL A 141 13.34 4.71 12.73
N MET A 142 12.87 4.58 13.97
CA MET A 142 12.82 3.31 14.72
C MET A 142 11.52 2.53 14.51
N LEU A 143 10.56 3.08 13.78
CA LEU A 143 9.30 2.40 13.53
C LEU A 143 9.49 1.21 12.58
N SER A 144 8.89 0.07 12.93
CA SER A 144 8.73 -1.04 12.00
C SER A 144 7.80 -0.64 10.84
N SER A 145 7.82 -1.40 9.75
CA SER A 145 6.94 -1.13 8.60
C SER A 145 5.46 -1.14 8.98
N GLY A 146 5.04 -2.04 9.90
CA GLY A 146 3.68 -2.10 10.40
C GLY A 146 3.32 -0.92 11.30
N GLU A 147 4.23 -0.49 12.20
CA GLU A 147 4.05 0.68 13.06
C GLU A 147 3.95 1.97 12.23
N LEU A 148 4.84 2.15 11.26
CA LEU A 148 4.80 3.31 10.36
C LEU A 148 3.48 3.34 9.58
N ARG A 149 2.98 2.20 9.12
CA ARG A 149 1.72 2.11 8.39
C ARG A 149 0.52 2.50 9.24
N ARG A 150 0.47 2.00 10.48
CA ARG A 150 -0.57 2.41 11.44
C ARG A 150 -0.54 3.92 11.68
N LEU A 151 0.64 4.47 11.88
CA LEU A 151 0.82 5.92 12.03
C LEU A 151 0.33 6.71 10.81
N GLN A 152 0.66 6.27 9.60
CA GLN A 152 0.21 6.92 8.37
C GLN A 152 -1.31 6.88 8.22
N ILE A 153 -1.95 5.74 8.56
CA ILE A 153 -3.40 5.60 8.53
C ILE A 153 -4.04 6.55 9.56
N VAL A 154 -3.51 6.60 10.78
CA VAL A 154 -4.00 7.52 11.81
C VAL A 154 -3.91 8.98 11.33
N LYS A 155 -2.78 9.40 10.75
CA LYS A 155 -2.62 10.74 10.15
C LYS A 155 -3.70 11.04 9.09
N ALA A 156 -4.00 10.06 8.25
CA ALA A 156 -5.04 10.21 7.24
C ALA A 156 -6.46 10.31 7.84
N LEU A 157 -6.73 9.53 8.88
CA LEU A 157 -8.04 9.52 9.55
C LEU A 157 -8.30 10.78 10.39
N LEU A 158 -7.26 11.41 10.92
CA LEU A 158 -7.35 12.69 11.61
C LEU A 158 -7.84 13.83 10.69
N LEU A 159 -7.70 13.68 9.38
CA LEU A 159 -8.30 14.59 8.39
C LEU A 159 -9.81 14.36 8.21
N ASN A 160 -10.38 13.35 8.89
CA ASN A 160 -11.77 12.94 8.79
C ASN A 160 -12.31 12.79 7.35
N PRO A 161 -11.62 12.06 6.48
CA PRO A 161 -12.04 11.92 5.09
C PRO A 161 -13.34 11.11 4.99
N ARG A 162 -14.16 11.41 3.99
CA ARG A 162 -15.34 10.59 3.65
C ARG A 162 -14.93 9.35 2.85
N VAL A 163 -13.90 9.50 2.02
CA VAL A 163 -13.36 8.42 1.19
C VAL A 163 -11.86 8.31 1.43
N LEU A 164 -11.40 7.13 1.79
CA LEU A 164 -9.98 6.81 1.93
C LEU A 164 -9.56 5.86 0.82
N ILE A 165 -8.59 6.25 0.03
CA ILE A 165 -8.02 5.43 -1.04
C ILE A 165 -6.66 4.92 -0.57
N MET A 166 -6.48 3.60 -0.52
CA MET A 166 -5.26 2.96 -0.06
C MET A 166 -4.65 2.09 -1.17
N ASP A 167 -3.48 2.49 -1.65
CA ASP A 167 -2.76 1.75 -2.71
C ASP A 167 -1.76 0.77 -2.10
N ASN A 168 -2.00 -0.51 -2.29
CA ASN A 168 -1.23 -1.64 -1.76
C ASN A 168 -1.09 -1.63 -0.22
N PRO A 169 -2.20 -1.56 0.56
CA PRO A 169 -2.11 -1.43 2.02
C PRO A 169 -1.47 -2.62 2.73
N TYR A 170 -1.42 -3.79 2.09
CA TYR A 170 -0.93 -5.03 2.68
C TYR A 170 0.51 -5.40 2.30
N ILE A 171 1.15 -4.62 1.42
CA ILE A 171 2.52 -4.92 0.99
C ILE A 171 3.51 -4.85 2.17
N GLY A 172 4.39 -5.86 2.30
CA GLY A 172 5.40 -5.91 3.35
C GLY A 172 4.86 -6.10 4.78
N LEU A 173 3.59 -6.51 4.94
CA LEU A 173 3.01 -6.91 6.23
C LEU A 173 3.00 -8.42 6.37
N ASP A 174 3.36 -8.90 7.57
CA ASP A 174 3.13 -10.28 7.97
C ASP A 174 1.62 -10.59 8.14
N ALA A 175 1.27 -11.87 8.28
CA ALA A 175 -0.11 -12.32 8.32
C ALA A 175 -0.91 -11.73 9.51
N ASP A 176 -0.27 -11.61 10.68
CA ASP A 176 -0.92 -11.08 11.88
C ASP A 176 -1.21 -9.60 11.76
N THR A 177 -0.24 -8.81 11.33
CA THR A 177 -0.39 -7.36 11.08
C THR A 177 -1.43 -7.09 9.99
N ARG A 178 -1.46 -7.91 8.93
CA ARG A 178 -2.47 -7.85 7.89
C ARG A 178 -3.88 -8.09 8.44
N GLY A 179 -4.05 -9.13 9.27
CA GLY A 179 -5.31 -9.42 9.93
C GLY A 179 -5.77 -8.30 10.89
N GLN A 180 -4.84 -7.70 11.63
CA GLN A 180 -5.13 -6.55 12.49
C GLN A 180 -5.60 -5.34 11.67
N LEU A 181 -4.89 -4.99 10.61
CA LEU A 181 -5.27 -3.88 9.72
C LEU A 181 -6.68 -4.10 9.13
N THR A 182 -6.96 -5.30 8.64
CA THR A 182 -8.28 -5.64 8.07
C THR A 182 -9.40 -5.45 9.10
N ARG A 183 -9.22 -5.91 10.33
CA ARG A 183 -10.21 -5.71 11.40
C ARG A 183 -10.41 -4.24 11.76
N LEU A 184 -9.33 -3.46 11.81
CA LEU A 184 -9.41 -2.01 12.07
C LEU A 184 -10.18 -1.29 10.97
N LEU A 185 -9.87 -1.57 9.70
CA LEU A 185 -10.58 -0.96 8.57
C LEU A 185 -12.07 -1.30 8.58
N LYS A 186 -12.42 -2.57 8.86
CA LYS A 186 -13.82 -3.00 9.00
C LYS A 186 -14.56 -2.22 10.09
N ARG A 187 -13.95 -2.06 11.26
CA ARG A 187 -14.52 -1.29 12.36
C ARG A 187 -14.74 0.18 11.98
N LEU A 188 -13.78 0.82 11.30
CA LEU A 188 -13.93 2.19 10.82
C LEU A 188 -15.08 2.36 9.81
N ILE A 189 -15.29 1.37 8.94
CA ILE A 189 -16.43 1.37 8.03
C ILE A 189 -17.74 1.32 8.82
N GLU A 190 -17.84 0.42 9.79
CA GLU A 190 -19.04 0.17 10.58
C GLU A 190 -19.37 1.34 11.54
N GLU A 191 -18.37 1.89 12.23
CA GLU A 191 -18.56 2.90 13.27
C GLU A 191 -18.57 4.33 12.73
N ARG A 192 -17.75 4.65 11.72
CA ARG A 192 -17.58 6.01 11.20
C ARG A 192 -18.19 6.22 9.81
N GLY A 193 -18.73 5.17 9.18
CA GLY A 193 -19.27 5.25 7.83
C GLY A 193 -18.22 5.60 6.78
N LEU A 194 -16.94 5.28 7.04
CA LEU A 194 -15.84 5.51 6.11
C LEU A 194 -16.03 4.68 4.85
N GLN A 195 -15.86 5.29 3.68
CA GLN A 195 -15.81 4.56 2.42
C GLN A 195 -14.37 4.29 2.00
N LEU A 196 -14.08 3.06 1.59
CA LEU A 196 -12.75 2.65 1.19
C LEU A 196 -12.70 2.31 -0.31
N ILE A 197 -11.63 2.77 -0.94
CA ILE A 197 -11.17 2.26 -2.23
C ILE A 197 -9.80 1.64 -2.00
N LEU A 198 -9.71 0.31 -2.09
CA LEU A 198 -8.45 -0.40 -1.98
C LEU A 198 -7.89 -0.68 -3.37
N VAL A 199 -6.60 -0.47 -3.56
CA VAL A 199 -5.91 -0.82 -4.81
C VAL A 199 -4.96 -1.96 -4.51
N VAL A 200 -5.17 -3.11 -5.14
CA VAL A 200 -4.41 -4.32 -4.87
C VAL A 200 -3.94 -4.99 -6.16
N SER A 201 -2.93 -5.86 -6.03
CA SER A 201 -2.38 -6.60 -7.16
C SER A 201 -2.58 -8.11 -7.03
N ARG A 202 -3.08 -8.58 -5.87
CA ARG A 202 -3.30 -9.98 -5.56
C ARG A 202 -4.70 -10.21 -5.05
N GLU A 203 -5.26 -11.36 -5.36
CA GLU A 203 -6.58 -11.77 -4.88
C GLU A 203 -6.63 -11.91 -3.35
N GLU A 204 -5.59 -12.46 -2.76
CA GLU A 204 -5.46 -12.65 -1.30
C GLU A 204 -5.46 -11.35 -0.49
N ASP A 205 -5.29 -10.21 -1.17
CA ASP A 205 -5.33 -8.88 -0.57
C ASP A 205 -6.74 -8.24 -0.58
N ILE A 206 -7.79 -8.99 -1.02
CA ILE A 206 -9.16 -8.50 -1.02
C ILE A 206 -9.84 -8.85 0.31
N PRO A 207 -10.12 -7.88 1.21
CA PRO A 207 -10.81 -8.14 2.45
C PRO A 207 -12.26 -8.61 2.26
N ASP A 208 -12.81 -9.26 3.28
CA ASP A 208 -14.18 -9.77 3.29
C ASP A 208 -15.27 -8.67 3.30
N PHE A 209 -14.96 -7.48 3.81
CA PHE A 209 -15.86 -6.33 3.83
C PHE A 209 -16.03 -5.63 2.48
N VAL A 210 -15.24 -5.98 1.47
CA VAL A 210 -15.36 -5.39 0.13
C VAL A 210 -16.69 -5.79 -0.51
N THR A 211 -17.39 -4.82 -1.08
CA THR A 211 -18.69 -5.02 -1.72
C THR A 211 -18.57 -5.18 -3.24
N HIS A 212 -17.66 -4.45 -3.86
CA HIS A 212 -17.49 -4.41 -5.31
C HIS A 212 -16.02 -4.45 -5.72
N VAL A 213 -15.78 -4.98 -6.92
CA VAL A 213 -14.45 -5.06 -7.52
C VAL A 213 -14.46 -4.43 -8.90
N VAL A 214 -13.45 -3.63 -9.19
CA VAL A 214 -13.18 -3.00 -10.48
C VAL A 214 -11.86 -3.55 -11.02
N PRO A 215 -11.90 -4.44 -12.03
CA PRO A 215 -10.69 -4.98 -12.63
C PRO A 215 -10.05 -3.96 -13.56
N VAL A 216 -8.71 -3.89 -13.52
CA VAL A 216 -7.92 -3.07 -14.43
C VAL A 216 -6.82 -3.91 -15.04
N ASN A 217 -6.83 -4.08 -16.36
CA ASN A 217 -5.84 -4.85 -17.09
C ASN A 217 -5.44 -4.14 -18.39
N ASN A 218 -4.14 -4.13 -18.72
CA ASN A 218 -3.61 -3.52 -19.94
C ASN A 218 -4.16 -2.10 -20.19
N ARG A 219 -4.21 -1.26 -19.16
CA ARG A 219 -4.80 0.08 -19.17
C ARG A 219 -6.28 0.13 -19.55
N THR A 220 -6.99 -0.99 -19.46
CA THR A 220 -8.44 -1.06 -19.67
C THR A 220 -9.13 -1.26 -18.33
N ILE A 221 -10.17 -0.48 -18.06
CA ILE A 221 -11.00 -0.63 -16.87
C ILE A 221 -12.16 -1.56 -17.23
N GLY A 222 -12.32 -2.62 -16.44
CA GLY A 222 -13.49 -3.48 -16.53
C GLY A 222 -14.72 -2.89 -15.82
N GLY A 223 -15.88 -3.49 -16.04
CA GLY A 223 -17.10 -3.12 -15.33
C GLY A 223 -16.98 -3.36 -13.82
N LYS A 224 -17.69 -2.55 -13.02
CA LYS A 224 -17.84 -2.78 -11.58
C LYS A 224 -18.65 -4.07 -11.34
N ILE A 225 -18.12 -4.99 -10.56
CA ILE A 225 -18.69 -6.32 -10.31
C ILE A 225 -18.94 -6.44 -8.80
N GLU A 226 -20.15 -6.85 -8.41
CA GLU A 226 -20.42 -7.18 -7.01
C GLU A 226 -19.59 -8.40 -6.57
N ARG A 227 -19.01 -8.35 -5.37
CA ARG A 227 -18.16 -9.41 -4.84
C ARG A 227 -18.82 -10.79 -4.87
N ARG A 228 -20.11 -10.87 -4.58
CA ARG A 228 -20.87 -12.15 -4.58
C ARG A 228 -20.93 -12.85 -5.96
N HIS A 229 -20.65 -12.10 -7.03
CA HIS A 229 -20.64 -12.62 -8.40
C HIS A 229 -19.24 -12.96 -8.90
N LEU A 230 -18.21 -12.74 -8.07
CA LEU A 230 -16.84 -13.07 -8.41
C LEU A 230 -16.57 -14.55 -8.16
N THR A 231 -15.99 -15.21 -9.14
CA THR A 231 -15.45 -16.55 -8.99
C THR A 231 -13.94 -16.46 -8.76
N GLU A 232 -13.38 -17.33 -7.92
CA GLU A 232 -11.94 -17.43 -7.68
C GLU A 232 -11.16 -17.58 -9.00
N LYS A 233 -11.70 -18.35 -9.93
CA LYS A 233 -11.11 -18.51 -11.26
C LYS A 233 -10.97 -17.20 -12.02
N TYR A 234 -11.98 -16.32 -11.97
CA TYR A 234 -11.94 -15.01 -12.64
C TYR A 234 -10.93 -14.08 -12.00
N LEU A 235 -10.81 -14.11 -10.68
CA LEU A 235 -9.84 -13.30 -9.94
C LEU A 235 -8.41 -13.75 -10.22
N SER A 236 -8.14 -15.07 -10.23
CA SER A 236 -6.82 -15.60 -10.56
C SER A 236 -6.44 -15.25 -12.00
N GLU A 237 -7.34 -15.37 -12.97
CA GLU A 237 -7.10 -14.98 -14.36
C GLU A 237 -6.74 -13.49 -14.48
N LEU A 238 -7.37 -12.60 -13.69
CA LEU A 238 -7.05 -11.17 -13.67
C LEU A 238 -5.64 -10.89 -13.12
N CYS A 239 -5.20 -11.69 -12.16
CA CYS A 239 -3.89 -11.52 -11.52
C CYS A 239 -2.77 -12.22 -12.31
N GLU A 240 -3.07 -13.36 -12.95
CA GLU A 240 -2.11 -14.19 -13.68
C GLU A 240 -1.63 -13.57 -15.00
N THR A 241 -2.36 -12.65 -15.59
CA THR A 241 -1.98 -12.03 -16.87
C THR A 241 -0.65 -11.28 -16.80
N SER A 242 -0.10 -11.08 -15.61
CA SER A 242 1.26 -10.52 -15.42
C SER A 242 2.38 -11.56 -15.34
N THR A 243 2.07 -12.86 -15.26
CA THR A 243 3.07 -13.92 -15.18
C THR A 243 3.44 -14.55 -16.53
N GLN A 244 3.23 -13.85 -17.64
CA GLN A 244 4.12 -14.05 -18.77
C GLN A 244 5.49 -13.43 -18.43
N LEU A 245 6.12 -13.93 -17.37
CA LEU A 245 7.57 -14.01 -17.31
C LEU A 245 7.96 -14.60 -18.66
N GLY A 246 8.55 -13.78 -19.52
CA GLY A 246 9.13 -14.25 -20.77
C GLY A 246 9.87 -15.53 -20.42
N ARG A 247 9.56 -16.62 -21.11
CA ARG A 247 10.22 -17.91 -20.89
C ARG A 247 11.69 -17.58 -20.70
N LEU A 248 12.23 -17.85 -19.51
CA LEU A 248 13.67 -17.78 -19.30
C LEU A 248 14.28 -18.49 -20.51
N PRO A 249 15.25 -17.88 -21.20
CA PRO A 249 15.85 -18.51 -22.36
C PRO A 249 16.26 -19.92 -21.93
N GLN A 250 15.64 -20.94 -22.53
CA GLN A 250 15.85 -22.34 -22.16
C GLN A 250 17.28 -22.82 -22.44
N ASN A 251 18.10 -21.98 -23.05
CA ASN A 251 19.49 -22.22 -23.36
C ASN A 251 20.38 -21.07 -22.84
N VAL A 252 20.41 -20.85 -21.54
CA VAL A 252 21.63 -20.34 -20.95
C VAL A 252 22.56 -21.56 -20.88
N ASP A 253 23.57 -21.57 -21.74
CA ASP A 253 24.60 -22.57 -21.71
C ASP A 253 25.20 -22.58 -20.30
N ASN A 254 24.81 -23.59 -19.49
CA ASN A 254 25.23 -23.70 -18.09
C ASN A 254 26.77 -23.84 -17.97
N SER A 255 27.48 -24.07 -19.08
CA SER A 255 28.93 -24.14 -19.12
C SER A 255 29.61 -22.79 -18.82
N ILE A 256 28.90 -21.64 -19.02
CA ILE A 256 29.47 -20.33 -18.73
C ILE A 256 29.29 -19.95 -17.24
N LEU A 257 28.32 -20.55 -16.55
CA LEU A 257 28.02 -20.23 -15.15
C LEU A 257 28.73 -21.17 -14.14
N TYR A 258 29.32 -22.28 -14.60
CA TYR A 258 30.00 -23.25 -13.74
C TYR A 258 31.37 -23.61 -14.32
N SER A 259 32.35 -22.75 -14.14
CA SER A 259 33.70 -23.24 -14.06
C SER A 259 33.78 -24.08 -12.78
N ASN A 260 33.89 -25.41 -12.97
CA ASN A 260 33.96 -26.42 -11.88
C ASN A 260 35.25 -26.35 -11.06
N SER A 261 35.70 -25.19 -10.65
CA SER A 261 36.60 -25.07 -9.51
C SER A 261 35.74 -24.57 -8.34
N VAL A 262 35.23 -25.47 -7.53
CA VAL A 262 34.72 -25.14 -6.20
C VAL A 262 35.92 -24.60 -5.44
N ASP A 263 36.08 -23.29 -5.49
CA ASP A 263 37.01 -22.60 -4.62
C ASP A 263 36.36 -22.65 -3.23
N GLU A 264 36.97 -23.40 -2.31
CA GLU A 264 36.48 -23.54 -0.93
C GLU A 264 36.54 -22.23 -0.11
N SER A 265 36.94 -21.13 -0.74
CA SER A 265 37.01 -19.84 -0.09
C SER A 265 35.59 -19.33 0.25
N SER A 266 35.40 -18.99 1.51
CA SER A 266 34.20 -18.31 1.98
C SER A 266 34.10 -16.94 1.35
N LEU A 267 32.95 -16.63 0.78
CA LEU A 267 32.62 -15.28 0.29
C LEU A 267 32.16 -14.37 1.43
N ILE A 268 31.44 -14.95 2.39
CA ILE A 268 30.97 -14.27 3.61
C ILE A 268 31.23 -15.24 4.76
N ALA A 269 31.93 -14.79 5.77
CA ALA A 269 32.17 -15.56 6.99
C ALA A 269 31.78 -14.66 8.20
N LEU A 270 30.80 -15.09 8.96
CA LEU A 270 30.43 -14.51 10.24
C LEU A 270 30.80 -15.52 11.33
N HIS A 271 31.53 -15.08 12.34
CA HIS A 271 31.90 -15.93 13.47
C HIS A 271 31.49 -15.24 14.76
N ASP A 272 30.59 -15.88 15.47
CA ASP A 272 30.12 -15.43 16.81
C ASP A 272 29.67 -13.96 16.83
N VAL A 273 28.92 -13.53 15.80
CA VAL A 273 28.48 -12.14 15.64
C VAL A 273 27.20 -11.89 16.44
N THR A 274 27.23 -10.87 17.27
CA THR A 274 26.05 -10.37 17.98
C THR A 274 25.70 -9.00 17.41
N LEU A 275 24.44 -8.84 16.95
CA LEU A 275 23.92 -7.57 16.46
C LEU A 275 22.88 -7.01 17.42
N ARG A 276 23.13 -5.79 17.87
CA ARG A 276 22.22 -5.05 18.75
C ARG A 276 21.85 -3.70 18.13
N TYR A 277 20.60 -3.32 18.31
CA TYR A 277 20.12 -2.00 17.93
C TYR A 277 19.55 -1.32 19.19
N GLY A 278 20.30 -0.36 19.74
CA GLY A 278 20.01 0.20 21.07
C GLY A 278 20.03 -0.87 22.16
N SER A 279 18.96 -1.00 22.90
CA SER A 279 18.77 -2.06 23.92
C SER A 279 18.22 -3.38 23.36
N HIS A 280 17.85 -3.41 22.08
CA HIS A 280 17.25 -4.60 21.46
C HIS A 280 18.31 -5.43 20.75
N THR A 281 18.45 -6.70 21.15
CA THR A 281 19.31 -7.66 20.47
C THR A 281 18.55 -8.29 19.32
N ILE A 282 19.08 -8.17 18.10
CA ILE A 282 18.49 -8.74 16.88
C ILE A 282 18.87 -10.21 16.77
N PHE A 283 20.16 -10.52 16.95
CA PHE A 283 20.67 -11.89 17.07
C PHE A 283 21.96 -11.93 17.87
N GLU A 284 22.20 -13.05 18.53
CA GLU A 284 23.38 -13.31 19.33
C GLU A 284 24.09 -14.57 18.82
N HIS A 285 25.42 -14.55 18.90
CA HIS A 285 26.25 -15.71 18.58
C HIS A 285 26.01 -16.30 17.18
N LEU A 286 25.67 -15.45 16.18
CA LEU A 286 25.47 -15.90 14.82
C LEU A 286 26.80 -16.29 14.18
N SER A 287 26.90 -17.55 13.76
CA SER A 287 27.97 -18.03 12.92
C SER A 287 27.37 -18.49 11.60
N TRP A 288 27.84 -17.93 10.51
CA TRP A 288 27.30 -18.21 9.19
C TRP A 288 28.39 -18.08 8.14
N ASP A 289 28.51 -19.09 7.28
CA ASP A 289 29.52 -19.18 6.23
C ASP A 289 28.84 -19.40 4.87
N VAL A 290 29.14 -18.54 3.90
CA VAL A 290 28.62 -18.62 2.53
C VAL A 290 29.81 -18.87 1.59
N LYS A 291 29.76 -19.97 0.88
CA LYS A 291 30.78 -20.37 -0.10
C LYS A 291 30.41 -19.91 -1.50
N ARG A 292 31.40 -19.80 -2.34
CA ARG A 292 31.20 -19.43 -3.73
C ARG A 292 30.31 -20.46 -4.46
N GLY A 293 29.26 -19.99 -5.14
CA GLY A 293 28.29 -20.81 -5.86
C GLY A 293 27.08 -21.24 -5.04
N GLU A 294 27.06 -21.04 -3.74
CA GLU A 294 25.89 -21.30 -2.91
C GLU A 294 24.79 -20.28 -3.16
N ARG A 295 23.53 -20.70 -3.01
CA ARG A 295 22.32 -19.88 -3.09
C ARG A 295 21.53 -20.09 -1.81
N TRP A 296 21.29 -19.00 -1.06
CA TRP A 296 20.62 -19.05 0.23
C TRP A 296 19.25 -18.39 0.15
N ALA A 297 18.26 -18.97 0.81
CA ALA A 297 16.99 -18.34 1.11
C ALA A 297 16.93 -18.06 2.61
N LEU A 298 16.72 -16.82 2.99
CA LEU A 298 16.51 -16.40 4.37
C LEU A 298 15.00 -16.26 4.59
N HIS A 299 14.49 -16.93 5.61
CA HIS A 299 13.08 -16.89 6.02
C HIS A 299 12.92 -16.21 7.37
#